data_7d71dd377b3ebb0e034dd8bbe16a651e
#
_entry.id   7d71dd377b3ebb0e034dd8bbe16a651e
#
_cell.length_a   1.000
_cell.length_b   1.000
_cell.length_c   1.000
_cell.angle_alpha   90.00
_cell.angle_beta   90.00
_cell.angle_gamma   90.00
#
_symmetry.space_group_name_H-M   'P 1'
#
loop_
_entity.id
_entity.type
_entity.pdbx_description
1 polymer ?
#
loop_
_entity_poly.entity_id
_entity_poly.type
_entity_poly.pdbx_seq_one_letter_code
_entity_poly.pdbx_strand_id
1 'polypeptide(L)'
;MIFVVFCDRDRAFVHGSRTGLTPSAAFLAVASGARETISAGIMFAVIRTGGKQYKVAKDDVISVERLTGEPGAVIELSEVLMIGEGADVTTGTPLLSGAMVSATVVEQTRAPKIIVFKKKRRHNYRRKNGHRQLQTVLRIAEIRSAGGPQHEEGVTDGA
;
A
#
# COMPACT_ATOMS: atom_id res chain seq x y z
N MET A 1 -18.11 3.32 -34.94
CA MET A 1 -19.56 3.43 -34.76
C MET A 1 -20.08 2.01 -34.67
N ILE A 2 -20.15 1.46 -33.46
CA ILE A 2 -20.71 0.13 -33.19
C ILE A 2 -21.66 0.32 -32.00
N PHE A 3 -22.94 0.20 -32.29
CA PHE A 3 -24.05 0.21 -31.35
C PHE A 3 -24.14 -1.15 -30.68
N VAL A 4 -24.08 -1.19 -29.37
CA VAL A 4 -24.50 -2.37 -28.59
C VAL A 4 -25.92 -2.09 -28.09
N VAL A 5 -26.87 -2.81 -28.65
CA VAL A 5 -28.27 -2.85 -28.23
C VAL A 5 -28.39 -3.76 -27.02
N PHE A 6 -28.77 -3.22 -25.88
CA PHE A 6 -29.17 -3.97 -24.71
C PHE A 6 -30.67 -4.25 -24.78
N CYS A 7 -31.03 -5.49 -24.94
CA CYS A 7 -32.41 -5.96 -25.02
C CYS A 7 -32.89 -6.28 -23.59
N ASP A 8 -33.74 -5.41 -23.07
CA ASP A 8 -34.47 -5.62 -21.82
C ASP A 8 -35.83 -6.23 -22.16
N ARG A 9 -36.09 -7.38 -21.62
CA ARG A 9 -37.38 -8.07 -21.76
C ARG A 9 -37.61 -8.89 -20.50
N ASP A 10 -38.42 -8.35 -19.59
CA ASP A 10 -39.47 -9.13 -18.91
C ASP A 10 -40.36 -8.21 -18.06
N ARG A 11 -41.51 -7.88 -18.69
CA ARG A 11 -42.68 -7.36 -18.00
C ARG A 11 -43.45 -8.53 -17.41
N ALA A 12 -43.54 -8.59 -16.10
CA ALA A 12 -44.60 -9.34 -15.45
C ALA A 12 -45.48 -8.38 -14.62
N PHE A 13 -46.64 -8.09 -15.17
CA PHE A 13 -47.72 -7.35 -14.57
C PHE A 13 -48.57 -8.32 -13.72
N VAL A 14 -48.58 -8.12 -12.40
CA VAL A 14 -49.50 -8.81 -11.49
C VAL A 14 -50.32 -7.80 -10.73
N HIS A 15 -51.61 -7.74 -11.06
CA HIS A 15 -52.68 -7.10 -10.32
C HIS A 15 -53.07 -7.98 -9.13
N GLY A 16 -53.18 -7.45 -7.93
CA GLY A 16 -53.67 -8.20 -6.76
C GLY A 16 -53.93 -7.33 -5.56
N SER A 17 -55.13 -6.79 -5.50
CA SER A 17 -56.05 -6.54 -4.36
C SER A 17 -55.54 -6.17 -2.97
N ARG A 18 -56.08 -5.04 -2.52
CA ARG A 18 -56.10 -4.46 -1.18
C ARG A 18 -56.60 -5.43 -0.11
N THR A 19 -55.92 -5.50 1.00
CA THR A 19 -56.54 -5.65 2.33
C THR A 19 -55.61 -4.97 3.36
N GLY A 20 -56.19 -4.06 4.12
CA GLY A 20 -55.49 -3.26 5.10
C GLY A 20 -55.10 -4.08 6.34
N LEU A 21 -53.88 -3.85 6.76
CA LEU A 21 -53.44 -4.08 8.18
C LEU A 21 -52.45 -2.98 8.50
N THR A 22 -52.85 -2.22 9.52
CA THR A 22 -52.00 -1.20 10.15
C THR A 22 -50.69 -1.82 10.64
N PRO A 23 -49.51 -1.36 10.23
CA PRO A 23 -48.30 -1.80 10.89
C PRO A 23 -48.12 -1.02 12.20
N SER A 24 -48.22 -1.76 13.28
CA SER A 24 -47.69 -1.38 14.60
C SER A 24 -46.26 -0.88 14.45
N ALA A 25 -46.01 0.31 14.98
CA ALA A 25 -44.68 0.92 15.00
C ALA A 25 -43.69 0.09 15.82
N ALA A 26 -43.09 -0.91 15.17
CA ALA A 26 -41.86 -1.52 15.68
C ALA A 26 -40.72 -0.64 15.17
N PHE A 27 -40.27 0.23 16.06
CA PHE A 27 -39.07 1.04 15.92
C PHE A 27 -37.86 0.10 15.73
N LEU A 28 -37.53 -0.23 14.51
CA LEU A 28 -36.28 -0.86 14.18
C LEU A 28 -35.17 0.17 14.38
N ALA A 29 -34.55 0.11 15.57
CA ALA A 29 -33.28 0.71 15.82
C ALA A 29 -32.29 0.13 14.79
N VAL A 30 -32.08 0.87 13.72
CA VAL A 30 -30.90 0.69 12.88
C VAL A 30 -29.71 0.90 13.80
N ALA A 31 -29.14 -0.22 14.25
CA ALA A 31 -27.84 -0.22 14.87
C ALA A 31 -26.90 0.40 13.84
N SER A 32 -26.66 1.69 14.04
CA SER A 32 -25.52 2.40 13.46
C SER A 32 -24.30 1.56 13.81
N GLY A 33 -23.88 0.73 12.88
CA GLY A 33 -22.62 0.01 12.98
C GLY A 33 -21.54 1.07 13.12
N ALA A 34 -21.20 1.37 14.36
CA ALA A 34 -19.98 2.07 14.68
C ALA A 34 -18.89 1.28 13.94
N ARG A 35 -18.35 1.89 12.89
CA ARG A 35 -17.06 1.48 12.37
C ARG A 35 -16.13 1.65 13.56
N GLU A 36 -15.91 0.56 14.28
CA GLU A 36 -14.78 0.47 15.17
C GLU A 36 -13.56 0.74 14.28
N THR A 37 -13.15 2.00 14.24
CA THR A 37 -11.80 2.34 13.89
C THR A 37 -10.96 1.66 14.94
N ILE A 38 -10.50 0.46 14.63
CA ILE A 38 -9.41 -0.19 15.36
C ILE A 38 -8.20 0.69 15.08
N SER A 39 -8.10 1.81 15.77
CA SER A 39 -6.88 2.58 15.93
C SER A 39 -6.05 1.97 17.06
N ALA A 40 -5.97 0.64 17.13
CA ALA A 40 -4.87 -0.01 17.80
C ALA A 40 -3.63 0.48 17.03
N GLY A 41 -2.80 1.29 17.68
CA GLY A 41 -1.72 2.07 17.12
C GLY A 41 -0.96 1.37 15.99
N ILE A 42 -1.44 1.55 14.77
CA ILE A 42 -0.74 1.08 13.59
C ILE A 42 0.48 1.98 13.47
N MET A 43 1.63 1.44 13.87
CA MET A 43 2.90 2.11 13.67
C MET A 43 3.17 2.18 12.16
N PHE A 44 3.40 3.37 11.65
CA PHE A 44 3.81 3.57 10.27
C PHE A 44 5.07 4.41 10.20
N ALA A 45 5.85 4.21 9.17
CA ALA A 45 7.03 5.01 8.88
C ALA A 45 6.96 5.60 7.47
N VAL A 46 7.61 6.73 7.28
CA VAL A 46 7.88 7.28 5.95
C VAL A 46 9.36 7.15 5.70
N ILE A 47 9.72 6.33 4.74
CA ILE A 47 11.10 6.06 4.33
C ILE A 47 11.40 6.72 3.00
N ARG A 48 12.67 7.04 2.78
CA ARG A 48 13.17 7.52 1.49
C ARG A 48 14.12 6.48 0.90
N THR A 49 13.82 6.02 -0.32
CA THR A 49 14.71 5.12 -1.06
C THR A 49 14.58 5.35 -2.55
N GLY A 50 15.69 5.25 -3.30
CA GLY A 50 15.72 5.48 -4.73
C GLY A 50 15.21 6.87 -5.16
N GLY A 51 15.33 7.89 -4.30
CA GLY A 51 14.83 9.24 -4.55
C GLY A 51 13.32 9.41 -4.41
N LYS A 52 12.61 8.38 -3.93
CA LYS A 52 11.16 8.38 -3.70
C LYS A 52 10.86 8.17 -2.22
N GLN A 53 9.68 8.62 -1.79
CA GLN A 53 9.19 8.44 -0.43
C GLN A 53 8.06 7.42 -0.42
N TYR A 54 8.07 6.54 0.57
CA TYR A 54 7.07 5.49 0.76
C TYR A 54 6.56 5.53 2.19
N LYS A 55 5.24 5.52 2.34
CA LYS A 55 4.60 5.27 3.62
C LYS A 55 4.46 3.76 3.78
N VAL A 56 4.97 3.22 4.86
CA VAL A 56 5.02 1.79 5.13
C VAL A 56 4.52 1.48 6.53
N ALA A 57 3.85 0.36 6.68
CA ALA A 57 3.51 -0.25 7.95
C ALA A 57 4.15 -1.64 8.04
N LYS A 58 4.08 -2.26 9.21
CA LYS A 58 4.54 -3.64 9.38
C LYS A 58 3.79 -4.57 8.44
N ASP A 59 4.49 -5.55 7.87
CA ASP A 59 4.01 -6.57 6.92
C ASP A 59 3.57 -6.02 5.54
N ASP A 60 3.73 -4.72 5.28
CA ASP A 60 3.47 -4.15 3.95
C ASP A 60 4.46 -4.65 2.90
N VAL A 61 3.95 -4.84 1.70
CA VAL A 61 4.75 -5.19 0.52
C VAL A 61 4.82 -3.99 -0.41
N ILE A 62 6.02 -3.49 -0.64
CA ILE A 62 6.27 -2.32 -1.50
C ILE A 62 7.22 -2.64 -2.64
N SER A 63 7.05 -1.94 -3.75
CA SER A 63 7.94 -2.02 -4.92
C SER A 63 8.80 -0.75 -4.99
N VAL A 64 10.10 -0.93 -4.84
CA VAL A 64 11.09 0.16 -4.85
C VAL A 64 12.03 0.07 -6.04
N GLU A 65 12.82 1.10 -6.30
CA GLU A 65 13.90 1.02 -7.29
C GLU A 65 14.89 -0.07 -6.89
N ARG A 66 15.62 -0.60 -7.85
CA ARG A 66 16.53 -1.73 -7.66
C ARG A 66 17.52 -1.50 -6.51
N LEU A 67 17.45 -2.38 -5.53
CA LEU A 67 18.43 -2.50 -4.46
C LEU A 67 19.31 -3.73 -4.69
N THR A 68 20.54 -3.70 -4.18
CA THR A 68 21.43 -4.86 -4.16
C THR A 68 20.99 -5.79 -3.05
N GLY A 69 20.70 -7.03 -3.39
CA GLY A 69 20.28 -8.08 -2.44
C GLY A 69 19.67 -9.24 -3.20
N GLU A 70 19.85 -10.43 -2.66
CA GLU A 70 19.21 -11.64 -3.17
C GLU A 70 17.82 -11.81 -2.55
N PRO A 71 16.89 -12.54 -3.20
CA PRO A 71 15.63 -12.91 -2.59
C PRO A 71 15.85 -13.62 -1.25
N GLY A 72 15.14 -13.18 -0.21
CA GLY A 72 15.30 -13.65 1.17
C GLY A 72 16.30 -12.85 2.02
N ALA A 73 17.12 -11.97 1.43
CA ALA A 73 18.04 -11.14 2.20
C ALA A 73 17.27 -10.05 2.98
N VAL A 74 17.76 -9.73 4.17
CA VAL A 74 17.25 -8.62 4.99
C VAL A 74 18.06 -7.37 4.65
N ILE A 75 17.36 -6.27 4.36
CA ILE A 75 17.93 -4.97 4.07
C ILE A 75 17.45 -3.98 5.13
N GLU A 76 18.38 -3.20 5.67
CA GLU A 76 18.09 -2.13 6.60
C GLU A 76 18.01 -0.79 5.87
N LEU A 77 16.89 -0.11 6.03
CA LEU A 77 16.61 1.21 5.46
C LEU A 77 16.76 2.26 6.57
N SER A 78 17.84 3.02 6.52
CA SER A 78 18.19 4.04 7.54
C SER A 78 17.61 5.42 7.24
N GLU A 79 17.15 5.67 6.01
CA GLU A 79 16.60 6.98 5.64
C GLU A 79 15.11 7.07 6.02
N VAL A 80 14.84 7.24 7.32
CA VAL A 80 13.49 7.41 7.86
C VAL A 80 13.22 8.89 8.08
N LEU A 81 12.17 9.42 7.50
CA LEU A 81 11.77 10.82 7.57
C LEU A 81 10.80 11.08 8.71
N MET A 82 9.91 10.14 8.96
CA MET A 82 8.83 10.29 9.93
C MET A 82 8.39 8.91 10.43
N ILE A 83 8.03 8.84 11.69
CA ILE A 83 7.36 7.69 12.30
C ILE A 83 6.10 8.20 12.99
N GLY A 84 5.00 7.50 12.81
CA GLY A 84 3.74 7.77 13.48
C GLY A 84 3.24 6.53 14.20
N GLU A 85 2.78 6.72 15.43
CA GLU A 85 2.15 5.70 16.26
C GLU A 85 0.82 6.22 16.76
N GLY A 86 -0.27 5.77 16.12
CA GLY A 86 -1.59 6.27 16.42
C GLY A 86 -1.74 7.78 16.17
N ALA A 87 -1.88 8.55 17.23
CA ALA A 87 -2.00 10.02 17.18
C ALA A 87 -0.65 10.75 17.25
N ASP A 88 0.37 10.08 17.76
CA ASP A 88 1.69 10.66 17.94
C ASP A 88 2.53 10.52 16.66
N VAL A 89 3.10 11.65 16.21
CA VAL A 89 3.90 11.69 14.98
C VAL A 89 5.23 12.37 15.28
N THR A 90 6.31 11.63 15.05
CA THR A 90 7.68 12.15 15.18
C THR A 90 8.26 12.40 13.79
N THR A 91 8.68 13.64 13.53
CA THR A 91 9.28 14.04 12.25
C THR A 91 10.76 14.35 12.41
N GLY A 92 11.55 13.95 11.42
CA GLY A 92 12.98 14.25 11.37
C GLY A 92 13.29 15.62 10.74
N THR A 93 14.47 16.15 11.02
CA THR A 93 15.01 17.39 10.41
C THR A 93 16.37 17.13 9.74
N PRO A 94 16.45 16.57 8.54
CA PRO A 94 15.43 15.93 7.70
C PRO A 94 15.18 14.45 8.01
N LEU A 95 16.11 13.76 8.67
CA LEU A 95 16.06 12.34 9.00
C LEU A 95 15.95 12.14 10.51
N LEU A 96 15.29 11.06 10.91
CA LEU A 96 15.28 10.62 12.30
C LEU A 96 16.56 9.85 12.59
N SER A 97 17.38 10.39 13.52
CA SER A 97 18.58 9.69 13.99
C SER A 97 18.20 8.47 14.84
N GLY A 98 18.79 7.33 14.52
CA GLY A 98 18.56 6.08 15.25
C GLY A 98 17.28 5.32 14.86
N ALA A 99 16.48 5.85 13.95
CA ALA A 99 15.34 5.13 13.37
C ALA A 99 15.81 4.29 12.18
N MET A 100 15.33 3.06 12.08
CA MET A 100 15.56 2.19 10.94
C MET A 100 14.37 1.30 10.66
N VAL A 101 14.25 0.89 9.39
CA VAL A 101 13.22 -0.03 8.94
C VAL A 101 13.90 -1.25 8.35
N SER A 102 13.65 -2.43 8.91
CA SER A 102 14.12 -3.68 8.37
C SER A 102 13.10 -4.25 7.38
N ALA A 103 13.57 -4.63 6.21
CA ALA A 103 12.76 -5.18 5.15
C ALA A 103 13.42 -6.43 4.55
N THR A 104 12.61 -7.42 4.18
CA THR A 104 13.07 -8.63 3.51
C THR A 104 12.81 -8.51 2.02
N VAL A 105 13.81 -8.82 1.20
CA VAL A 105 13.64 -8.89 -0.27
C VAL A 105 12.79 -10.10 -0.61
N VAL A 106 11.64 -9.86 -1.23
CA VAL A 106 10.76 -10.92 -1.72
C VAL A 106 11.25 -11.41 -3.08
N GLU A 107 11.43 -10.47 -4.02
CA GLU A 107 11.88 -10.77 -5.37
C GLU A 107 12.53 -9.56 -6.07
N GLN A 108 13.31 -9.85 -7.09
CA GLN A 108 13.82 -8.86 -8.03
C GLN A 108 12.99 -8.93 -9.31
N THR A 109 12.24 -7.88 -9.61
CA THR A 109 11.30 -7.87 -10.71
C THR A 109 11.55 -6.73 -11.70
N ARG A 110 10.74 -6.66 -12.73
CA ARG A 110 10.75 -5.56 -13.71
C ARG A 110 9.35 -5.00 -13.88
N ALA A 111 9.25 -3.68 -13.86
CA ALA A 111 8.01 -2.97 -14.15
C ALA A 111 7.42 -3.36 -15.52
N PRO A 112 6.12 -3.12 -15.74
CA PRO A 112 5.51 -3.27 -17.05
C PRO A 112 6.27 -2.50 -18.13
N LYS A 113 6.25 -3.02 -19.36
CA LYS A 113 6.93 -2.38 -20.48
C LYS A 113 6.27 -1.06 -20.85
N ILE A 114 7.03 0.02 -20.75
CA ILE A 114 6.61 1.34 -21.22
C ILE A 114 7.12 1.51 -22.64
N ILE A 115 6.22 1.86 -23.56
CA ILE A 115 6.58 2.15 -24.96
C ILE A 115 6.75 3.65 -25.10
N VAL A 116 7.99 4.07 -25.36
CA VAL A 116 8.33 5.47 -25.65
C VAL A 116 8.33 5.66 -27.16
N PHE A 117 7.32 6.37 -27.65
CA PHE A 117 7.20 6.70 -29.05
C PHE A 117 7.46 8.19 -29.28
N LYS A 118 8.47 8.50 -30.07
CA LYS A 118 8.84 9.88 -30.44
C LYS A 118 8.58 10.09 -31.93
N LYS A 119 7.82 11.11 -32.26
CA LYS A 119 7.50 11.51 -33.63
C LYS A 119 7.61 13.03 -33.75
N LYS A 120 8.20 13.52 -34.87
CA LYS A 120 8.15 14.93 -35.24
C LYS A 120 7.15 15.11 -36.39
N ARG A 121 6.28 16.11 -36.28
CA ARG A 121 5.31 16.46 -37.32
C ARG A 121 6.08 16.93 -38.56
N ARG A 122 5.64 16.55 -39.72
CA ARG A 122 6.24 16.90 -41.04
C ARG A 122 7.70 16.47 -41.24
N HIS A 123 8.19 15.53 -40.43
CA HIS A 123 9.53 14.95 -40.58
C HIS A 123 9.41 13.43 -40.51
N ASN A 124 10.32 12.74 -41.20
CA ASN A 124 10.39 11.27 -41.15
C ASN A 124 10.96 10.73 -39.85
N TYR A 125 11.08 11.57 -38.83
CA TYR A 125 11.61 11.16 -37.54
C TYR A 125 10.53 10.38 -36.76
N ARG A 126 10.76 9.08 -36.60
CA ARG A 126 9.98 8.17 -35.78
C ARG A 126 10.92 7.26 -35.00
N ARG A 127 10.78 7.22 -33.68
CA ARG A 127 11.55 6.33 -32.82
C ARG A 127 10.59 5.66 -31.85
N LYS A 128 10.67 4.33 -31.77
CA LYS A 128 9.87 3.52 -30.86
C LYS A 128 10.81 2.66 -30.02
N ASN A 129 10.89 2.93 -28.73
CA ASN A 129 11.69 2.18 -27.78
C ASN A 129 10.80 1.63 -26.68
N GLY A 130 11.12 0.46 -26.14
CA GLY A 130 10.48 -0.09 -24.97
C GLY A 130 11.46 -0.05 -23.79
N HIS A 131 10.95 0.31 -22.61
CA HIS A 131 11.72 0.29 -21.37
C HIS A 131 10.97 -0.50 -20.30
N ARG A 132 11.71 -1.26 -19.49
CA ARG A 132 11.23 -1.93 -18.27
C ARG A 132 12.19 -1.60 -17.14
N GLN A 133 11.71 -0.83 -16.18
CA GLN A 133 12.49 -0.46 -15.01
C GLN A 133 12.70 -1.68 -14.11
N LEU A 134 13.93 -1.85 -13.62
CA LEU A 134 14.25 -2.86 -12.62
C LEU A 134 13.73 -2.39 -11.27
N GLN A 135 13.07 -3.28 -10.56
CA GLN A 135 12.48 -3.01 -9.25
C GLN A 135 12.76 -4.16 -8.29
N THR A 136 12.81 -3.83 -7.00
CA THR A 136 12.90 -4.79 -5.92
C THR A 136 11.60 -4.76 -5.14
N VAL A 137 11.02 -5.92 -4.89
CA VAL A 137 9.84 -6.07 -4.02
C VAL A 137 10.34 -6.38 -2.62
N LEU A 138 9.95 -5.51 -1.67
CA LEU A 138 10.33 -5.62 -0.27
C LEU A 138 9.09 -5.88 0.58
N ARG A 139 9.22 -6.74 1.57
CA ARG A 139 8.27 -6.88 2.67
C ARG A 139 8.87 -6.22 3.91
N ILE A 140 8.15 -5.31 4.52
CA ILE A 140 8.55 -4.65 5.76
C ILE A 140 8.41 -5.63 6.91
N ALA A 141 9.52 -5.93 7.58
CA ALA A 141 9.51 -6.82 8.73
C ALA A 141 9.27 -6.05 10.03
N GLU A 142 10.04 -4.99 10.27
CA GLU A 142 9.98 -4.23 11.52
C GLU A 142 10.32 -2.76 11.30
N ILE A 143 9.68 -1.89 12.09
CA ILE A 143 9.96 -0.46 12.15
C ILE A 143 10.53 -0.19 13.55
N ARG A 144 11.77 0.30 13.61
CA ARG A 144 12.44 0.65 14.87
C ARG A 144 12.51 2.17 14.99
N SER A 145 11.96 2.69 16.08
CA SER A 145 12.11 4.10 16.45
C SER A 145 13.36 4.28 17.32
N ALA A 146 13.93 5.49 17.33
CA ALA A 146 15.13 5.82 18.09
C ALA A 146 15.03 5.69 19.63
N GLY A 147 13.90 5.22 20.15
CA GLY A 147 13.65 4.99 21.59
C GLY A 147 13.10 3.61 21.92
N GLY A 148 13.00 2.69 20.92
CA GLY A 148 12.50 1.34 21.17
C GLY A 148 13.53 0.46 21.87
N PRO A 149 13.10 -0.58 22.65
CA PRO A 149 14.00 -1.49 23.34
C PRO A 149 14.90 -2.17 22.34
N GLN A 150 16.20 -1.98 22.52
CA GLN A 150 17.19 -2.79 21.83
C GLN A 150 17.03 -4.20 22.36
N HIS A 151 16.51 -5.11 21.54
CA HIS A 151 16.54 -6.52 21.85
C HIS A 151 18.02 -6.94 21.73
N GLU A 152 18.73 -6.81 22.84
CA GLU A 152 20.03 -7.47 23.00
C GLU A 152 19.72 -8.96 22.99
N GLU A 153 19.98 -9.62 21.86
CA GLU A 153 20.11 -11.07 21.85
C GLU A 153 21.28 -11.40 22.79
N GLY A 154 20.93 -11.76 24.02
CA GLY A 154 21.88 -12.21 25.00
C GLY A 154 22.64 -13.42 24.43
N VAL A 155 23.90 -13.15 24.06
CA VAL A 155 24.91 -14.21 23.91
C VAL A 155 25.04 -14.86 25.27
N THR A 156 24.39 -15.98 25.48
CA THR A 156 24.67 -16.85 26.60
C THR A 156 25.97 -17.57 26.29
N ASP A 157 27.08 -16.94 26.72
CA ASP A 157 28.33 -17.68 26.88
C ASP A 157 28.10 -18.75 27.94
N GLY A 158 27.93 -20.00 27.46
CA GLY A 158 27.94 -21.15 28.30
C GLY A 158 29.38 -21.51 28.68
N ALA A 159 29.70 -21.40 29.95
CA ALA A 159 30.86 -21.98 30.56
C ALA A 159 30.63 -23.48 30.87
#